data_f433368bfba79d0540d781c7fc286283
#
_entry.id   f433368bfba79d0540d781c7fc286283
#
_cell.length_a   1.000
_cell.length_b   1.000
_cell.length_c   1.000
_cell.angle_alpha   90.00
_cell.angle_beta   90.00
_cell.angle_gamma   90.00
#
_symmetry.space_group_name_H-M   'P 1'
#
loop_
_entity.id
_entity.type
_entity.pdbx_description
1 polymer ?
#
loop_
_entity_poly.entity_id
_entity_poly.type
_entity_poly.pdbx_seq_one_letter_code
_entity_poly.pdbx_strand_id
1 'polypeptide(L)'
;IVGVSQLYAFTSHTFTPAGKSGQAGPSLADLHAAYSSSPPPSWTDNSNYLNLTTIGIQEWTVPMSGNYTIKLAGASGGFRSDATHANISGFRGIEMSGTYSLTKGEVIKIIVGQHGEYDNSGGGGGGSFVYRNATDTYPICVAGGGGSINAWANTSLGNPPNQYTHGAWTDGQSGTSGGGAQNGSGYASS
;
A
#
# COMPACT_ATOMS: atom_id res chain seq x y z
N ILE A 1 -15.23 35.87 13.08
CA ILE A 1 -14.50 34.83 12.36
C ILE A 1 -15.36 33.59 12.43
N VAL A 2 -16.07 33.28 11.35
CA VAL A 2 -16.84 32.03 11.25
C VAL A 2 -15.80 30.91 11.13
N GLY A 3 -15.63 30.15 12.21
CA GLY A 3 -14.73 28.99 12.21
C GLY A 3 -15.17 28.03 11.11
N VAL A 4 -14.26 27.63 10.25
CA VAL A 4 -14.51 26.63 9.20
C VAL A 4 -14.88 25.33 9.92
N SER A 5 -16.15 24.96 9.93
CA SER A 5 -16.60 23.76 10.62
C SER A 5 -16.04 22.52 9.96
N GLN A 6 -15.24 21.78 10.70
CA GLN A 6 -14.72 20.48 10.31
C GLN A 6 -15.84 19.45 10.28
N LEU A 7 -15.83 18.51 9.33
CA LEU A 7 -16.86 17.44 9.26
C LEU A 7 -16.75 16.48 10.45
N TYR A 8 -15.53 16.19 10.87
CA TYR A 8 -15.21 15.33 12.01
C TYR A 8 -13.79 15.63 12.51
N ALA A 9 -13.45 15.21 13.71
CA ALA A 9 -12.12 15.38 14.28
C ALA A 9 -11.11 14.50 13.53
N PHE A 10 -10.01 15.11 13.05
CA PHE A 10 -8.96 14.43 12.32
C PHE A 10 -7.61 15.10 12.58
N THR A 11 -6.63 14.31 12.93
CA THR A 11 -5.22 14.76 13.03
C THR A 11 -4.33 13.97 12.10
N SER A 12 -4.45 12.65 12.12
CA SER A 12 -3.76 11.72 11.21
C SER A 12 -4.49 10.38 11.20
N HIS A 13 -4.31 9.62 10.14
CA HIS A 13 -4.82 8.25 10.05
C HIS A 13 -3.89 7.42 9.18
N THR A 14 -3.76 6.13 9.50
CA THR A 14 -3.01 5.17 8.69
C THR A 14 -3.97 4.21 8.04
N PHE A 15 -4.09 4.30 6.73
CA PHE A 15 -4.84 3.34 5.91
C PHE A 15 -4.01 2.07 5.72
N THR A 16 -4.61 0.93 5.98
CA THR A 16 -3.96 -0.39 5.92
C THR A 16 -4.78 -1.36 5.05
N PRO A 17 -4.23 -2.50 4.66
CA PRO A 17 -5.01 -3.55 3.99
C PRO A 17 -5.95 -4.30 4.97
N ALA A 18 -6.12 -3.82 6.20
CA ALA A 18 -6.97 -4.43 7.25
C ALA A 18 -6.72 -5.94 7.44
N GLY A 19 -5.47 -6.34 7.45
CA GLY A 19 -5.07 -7.74 7.61
C GLY A 19 -5.31 -8.64 6.40
N LYS A 20 -5.75 -8.10 5.26
CA LYS A 20 -5.93 -8.89 4.04
C LYS A 20 -4.61 -9.11 3.31
N SER A 21 -4.53 -10.25 2.64
CA SER A 21 -3.47 -10.65 1.72
C SER A 21 -4.09 -11.24 0.46
N GLY A 22 -3.31 -11.37 -0.61
CA GLY A 22 -3.77 -11.92 -1.89
C GLY A 22 -4.44 -10.87 -2.80
N GLN A 23 -5.30 -11.32 -3.71
CA GLN A 23 -5.86 -10.45 -4.76
C GLN A 23 -7.05 -9.60 -4.29
N ALA A 24 -7.84 -10.11 -3.34
CA ALA A 24 -9.01 -9.40 -2.84
C ALA A 24 -8.61 -8.48 -1.68
N GLY A 25 -8.87 -7.18 -1.84
CA GLY A 25 -8.68 -6.21 -0.78
C GLY A 25 -9.71 -6.35 0.36
N PRO A 26 -9.64 -5.48 1.38
CA PRO A 26 -10.58 -5.48 2.49
C PRO A 26 -12.00 -5.13 2.03
N SER A 27 -13.01 -5.65 2.74
CA SER A 27 -14.38 -5.17 2.71
C SER A 27 -14.57 -3.99 3.67
N LEU A 28 -15.72 -3.30 3.61
CA LEU A 28 -16.04 -2.22 4.56
C LEU A 28 -16.07 -2.73 6.01
N ALA A 29 -16.60 -3.93 6.23
CA ALA A 29 -16.62 -4.54 7.56
C ALA A 29 -15.19 -4.82 8.09
N ASP A 30 -14.27 -5.24 7.23
CA ASP A 30 -12.87 -5.42 7.61
C ASP A 30 -12.21 -4.08 8.00
N LEU A 31 -12.52 -2.99 7.28
CA LEU A 31 -12.02 -1.65 7.61
C LEU A 31 -12.57 -1.17 8.95
N HIS A 32 -13.88 -1.31 9.18
CA HIS A 32 -14.49 -0.95 10.46
C HIS A 32 -13.84 -1.73 11.62
N ALA A 33 -13.64 -3.04 11.45
CA ALA A 33 -12.97 -3.85 12.46
C ALA A 33 -11.50 -3.43 12.73
N ALA A 34 -10.78 -3.06 11.68
CA ALA A 34 -9.37 -2.66 11.78
C ALA A 34 -9.17 -1.24 12.35
N TYR A 35 -10.12 -0.32 12.10
CA TYR A 35 -9.99 1.09 12.45
C TYR A 35 -10.87 1.52 13.62
N SER A 36 -11.76 0.64 14.10
CA SER A 36 -12.60 0.96 15.25
C SER A 36 -11.73 1.29 16.46
N SER A 37 -11.95 2.49 17.01
CA SER A 37 -11.35 2.89 18.27
C SER A 37 -12.34 2.67 19.40
N SER A 38 -11.85 2.37 20.60
CA SER A 38 -12.67 2.34 21.80
C SER A 38 -12.44 3.63 22.60
N PRO A 39 -13.47 4.43 22.93
CA PRO A 39 -14.89 4.21 22.64
C PRO A 39 -15.30 4.66 21.23
N PRO A 40 -16.29 3.99 20.62
CA PRO A 40 -16.94 4.47 19.41
C PRO A 40 -17.92 5.64 19.71
N PRO A 41 -18.41 6.38 18.67
CA PRO A 41 -18.12 6.17 17.26
C PRO A 41 -16.89 6.94 16.80
N SER A 42 -16.03 6.25 16.04
CA SER A 42 -14.97 6.89 15.25
C SER A 42 -15.56 7.42 13.94
N TRP A 43 -14.89 8.41 13.32
CA TRP A 43 -15.26 8.82 11.97
C TRP A 43 -15.11 7.66 10.96
N THR A 44 -14.25 6.69 11.25
CA THR A 44 -14.06 5.48 10.44
C THR A 44 -15.24 4.52 10.45
N ASP A 45 -16.14 4.64 11.44
CA ASP A 45 -17.36 3.82 11.52
C ASP A 45 -18.54 4.45 10.74
N ASN A 46 -18.34 5.64 10.17
CA ASN A 46 -19.36 6.37 9.42
C ASN A 46 -19.09 6.33 7.92
N SER A 47 -19.94 5.63 7.18
CA SER A 47 -19.82 5.47 5.72
C SER A 47 -19.88 6.79 4.92
N ASN A 48 -20.30 7.90 5.53
CA ASN A 48 -20.19 9.21 4.90
C ASN A 48 -18.75 9.74 4.90
N TYR A 49 -17.86 9.20 5.72
CA TYR A 49 -16.49 9.67 5.88
C TYR A 49 -15.44 8.64 5.49
N LEU A 50 -15.71 7.35 5.75
CA LEU A 50 -14.94 6.23 5.25
C LEU A 50 -15.88 5.21 4.63
N ASN A 51 -15.78 5.01 3.33
CA ASN A 51 -16.60 4.09 2.58
C ASN A 51 -15.73 3.16 1.70
N LEU A 52 -16.40 2.21 1.06
CA LEU A 52 -15.77 1.28 0.14
C LEU A 52 -16.84 0.76 -0.83
N THR A 53 -16.97 1.44 -1.97
CA THR A 53 -17.91 1.02 -3.03
C THR A 53 -17.36 -0.10 -3.89
N THR A 54 -16.04 -0.25 -3.92
CA THR A 54 -15.31 -1.33 -4.60
C THR A 54 -14.37 -1.98 -3.61
N ILE A 55 -14.42 -3.31 -3.51
CA ILE A 55 -13.55 -4.08 -2.60
C ILE A 55 -12.09 -3.67 -2.81
N GLY A 56 -11.38 -3.37 -1.72
CA GLY A 56 -9.99 -2.96 -1.72
C GLY A 56 -9.72 -1.48 -2.01
N ILE A 57 -10.73 -0.69 -2.42
CA ILE A 57 -10.59 0.76 -2.66
C ILE A 57 -11.25 1.52 -1.53
N GLN A 58 -10.46 2.06 -0.62
CA GLN A 58 -10.93 2.85 0.51
C GLN A 58 -11.25 4.27 0.05
N GLU A 59 -12.42 4.77 0.41
CA GLU A 59 -12.91 6.09 0.04
C GLU A 59 -12.96 6.97 1.29
N TRP A 60 -12.04 7.92 1.36
CA TRP A 60 -11.92 8.84 2.49
C TRP A 60 -12.44 10.22 2.12
N THR A 61 -13.38 10.74 2.92
CA THR A 61 -13.91 12.09 2.77
C THR A 61 -13.09 13.08 3.57
N VAL A 62 -12.52 14.08 2.89
CA VAL A 62 -11.67 15.12 3.48
C VAL A 62 -12.46 15.97 4.49
N PRO A 63 -12.04 16.05 5.78
CA PRO A 63 -12.83 16.72 6.82
C PRO A 63 -12.82 18.25 6.73
N MET A 64 -11.74 18.83 6.21
CA MET A 64 -11.54 20.28 6.15
C MET A 64 -10.59 20.60 4.98
N SER A 65 -10.81 21.74 4.31
CA SER A 65 -9.87 22.20 3.28
C SER A 65 -8.52 22.59 3.89
N GLY A 66 -7.44 22.16 3.26
CA GLY A 66 -6.09 22.45 3.74
C GLY A 66 -5.02 21.63 3.03
N ASN A 67 -3.80 21.76 3.52
CA ASN A 67 -2.66 20.99 3.05
C ASN A 67 -2.51 19.71 3.88
N TYR A 68 -2.47 18.58 3.21
CA TYR A 68 -2.32 17.26 3.79
C TYR A 68 -1.00 16.64 3.35
N THR A 69 -0.21 16.18 4.30
CA THR A 69 0.95 15.35 3.99
C THR A 69 0.49 13.90 3.85
N ILE A 70 0.64 13.35 2.66
CA ILE A 70 0.32 11.96 2.33
C ILE A 70 1.65 11.20 2.25
N LYS A 71 1.75 10.12 3.03
CA LYS A 71 2.88 9.18 2.98
C LYS A 71 2.36 7.83 2.53
N LEU A 72 2.97 7.26 1.51
CA LEU A 72 2.64 5.95 0.97
C LEU A 72 3.83 5.02 1.13
N ALA A 73 3.54 3.75 1.41
CA ALA A 73 4.50 2.66 1.30
C ALA A 73 3.91 1.57 0.41
N GLY A 74 4.68 1.07 -0.52
CA GLY A 74 4.37 -0.16 -1.21
C GLY A 74 4.58 -1.35 -0.29
N ALA A 75 3.85 -2.44 -0.51
CA ALA A 75 3.98 -3.64 0.29
C ALA A 75 5.26 -4.40 -0.04
N SER A 76 5.78 -5.15 0.93
CA SER A 76 6.92 -6.05 0.69
C SER A 76 6.51 -7.27 -0.14
N GLY A 77 7.43 -7.80 -0.90
CA GLY A 77 7.27 -9.08 -1.56
C GLY A 77 7.18 -10.23 -0.56
N GLY A 78 6.63 -11.35 -1.03
CA GLY A 78 6.57 -12.58 -0.29
C GLY A 78 7.93 -13.24 -0.14
N PHE A 79 8.03 -14.14 0.82
CA PHE A 79 9.20 -14.97 0.99
C PHE A 79 8.83 -16.45 0.94
N ARG A 80 9.83 -17.27 0.66
CA ARG A 80 9.70 -18.70 0.86
C ARG A 80 10.10 -19.07 2.28
N SER A 81 9.25 -19.84 2.96
CA SER A 81 9.63 -20.51 4.18
C SER A 81 9.72 -22.01 3.90
N ASP A 82 10.90 -22.55 3.88
CA ASP A 82 11.11 -23.99 3.99
C ASP A 82 11.90 -24.30 5.28
N ALA A 83 11.99 -25.58 5.62
CA ALA A 83 12.64 -26.02 6.87
C ALA A 83 14.13 -25.62 6.97
N THR A 84 14.75 -25.21 5.87
CA THR A 84 16.17 -24.86 5.79
C THR A 84 16.43 -23.36 5.69
N HIS A 85 15.42 -22.53 5.35
CA HIS A 85 15.57 -21.11 5.07
C HIS A 85 14.52 -20.28 5.83
N ALA A 86 14.43 -20.48 7.13
CA ALA A 86 13.53 -19.71 7.98
C ALA A 86 13.87 -18.20 7.92
N ASN A 87 12.86 -17.37 7.61
CA ASN A 87 12.86 -15.90 7.78
C ASN A 87 13.63 -15.05 6.76
N ILE A 88 13.68 -15.43 5.51
CA ILE A 88 14.13 -14.48 4.48
C ILE A 88 12.92 -13.63 4.03
N SER A 89 12.87 -12.38 4.49
CA SER A 89 11.82 -11.44 4.07
C SER A 89 12.01 -11.02 2.62
N GLY A 90 10.91 -10.86 1.88
CA GLY A 90 10.93 -10.24 0.56
C GLY A 90 11.44 -8.79 0.60
N PHE A 91 11.72 -8.24 -0.56
CA PHE A 91 12.16 -6.85 -0.67
C PHE A 91 11.04 -5.90 -0.25
N ARG A 92 11.41 -4.80 0.39
CA ARG A 92 10.44 -3.76 0.79
C ARG A 92 9.95 -3.01 -0.43
N GLY A 93 8.69 -2.54 -0.38
CA GLY A 93 8.20 -1.53 -1.29
C GLY A 93 8.86 -0.18 -1.03
N ILE A 94 8.73 0.73 -1.98
CA ILE A 94 9.23 2.09 -1.82
C ILE A 94 8.31 2.92 -0.93
N GLU A 95 8.88 3.92 -0.26
CA GLU A 95 8.14 4.95 0.46
C GLU A 95 8.13 6.25 -0.36
N MET A 96 6.95 6.87 -0.47
CA MET A 96 6.73 8.14 -1.13
C MET A 96 6.01 9.09 -0.18
N SER A 97 6.34 10.38 -0.26
CA SER A 97 5.68 11.42 0.55
C SER A 97 5.50 12.68 -0.26
N GLY A 98 4.34 13.33 -0.11
CA GLY A 98 4.05 14.61 -0.74
C GLY A 98 3.02 15.40 0.06
N THR A 99 2.95 16.71 -0.20
CA THR A 99 1.94 17.60 0.39
C THR A 99 0.96 18.03 -0.68
N TYR A 100 -0.32 17.84 -0.43
CA TYR A 100 -1.42 18.06 -1.37
C TYR A 100 -2.46 18.98 -0.75
N SER A 101 -2.89 19.99 -1.51
CA SER A 101 -4.04 20.81 -1.12
C SER A 101 -5.32 20.07 -1.46
N LEU A 102 -6.10 19.74 -0.42
CA LEU A 102 -7.37 19.03 -0.54
C LEU A 102 -8.52 19.92 -0.07
N THR A 103 -9.71 19.68 -0.62
CA THR A 103 -10.91 20.45 -0.32
C THR A 103 -11.85 19.66 0.61
N LYS A 104 -12.48 20.35 1.58
CA LYS A 104 -13.50 19.75 2.45
C LYS A 104 -14.59 19.05 1.64
N GLY A 105 -14.90 17.82 2.00
CA GLY A 105 -15.90 16.98 1.32
C GLY A 105 -15.38 16.29 0.06
N GLU A 106 -14.15 16.55 -0.37
CA GLU A 106 -13.52 15.81 -1.46
C GLU A 106 -13.32 14.35 -1.06
N VAL A 107 -13.60 13.42 -1.98
CA VAL A 107 -13.40 11.98 -1.73
C VAL A 107 -12.08 11.53 -2.34
N ILE A 108 -11.21 11.04 -1.50
CA ILE A 108 -9.90 10.50 -1.88
C ILE A 108 -10.01 8.97 -1.91
N LYS A 109 -9.63 8.37 -3.04
CA LYS A 109 -9.58 6.91 -3.20
C LYS A 109 -8.17 6.41 -2.91
N ILE A 110 -8.10 5.41 -2.04
CA ILE A 110 -6.83 4.88 -1.52
C ILE A 110 -6.83 3.37 -1.74
N ILE A 111 -5.81 2.89 -2.44
CA ILE A 111 -5.50 1.47 -2.59
C ILE A 111 -4.23 1.22 -1.80
N VAL A 112 -4.29 0.32 -0.82
CA VAL A 112 -3.12 -0.08 -0.03
C VAL A 112 -2.61 -1.40 -0.54
N GLY A 113 -1.34 -1.43 -0.94
CA GLY A 113 -0.66 -2.63 -1.40
C GLY A 113 -0.70 -3.73 -0.35
N GLN A 114 -0.86 -4.96 -0.80
CA GLN A 114 -0.85 -6.14 0.04
C GLN A 114 0.46 -6.87 -0.10
N HIS A 115 0.90 -7.50 0.98
CA HIS A 115 2.09 -8.33 1.02
C HIS A 115 2.01 -9.45 -0.03
N GLY A 116 3.11 -9.75 -0.67
CA GLY A 116 3.21 -10.89 -1.58
C GLY A 116 2.94 -12.21 -0.85
N GLU A 117 2.30 -13.16 -1.52
CA GLU A 117 1.98 -14.46 -0.92
C GLU A 117 3.24 -15.26 -0.57
N TYR A 118 3.09 -16.08 0.47
CA TYR A 118 4.11 -17.03 0.90
C TYR A 118 3.87 -18.34 0.16
N ASP A 119 4.67 -18.61 -0.84
CA ASP A 119 4.63 -19.89 -1.55
C ASP A 119 6.07 -20.26 -1.97
N ASN A 120 6.22 -21.42 -2.61
CA ASN A 120 7.50 -21.94 -3.09
C ASN A 120 8.30 -20.95 -3.97
N SER A 121 7.65 -19.93 -4.51
CA SER A 121 8.27 -18.92 -5.37
C SER A 121 8.15 -17.48 -4.85
N GLY A 122 7.37 -17.25 -3.80
CA GLY A 122 7.04 -15.91 -3.32
C GLY A 122 6.40 -15.00 -4.39
N GLY A 123 5.40 -14.21 -4.02
CA GLY A 123 4.81 -13.18 -4.90
C GLY A 123 5.45 -11.81 -4.68
N GLY A 124 5.45 -10.95 -5.68
CA GLY A 124 5.78 -9.53 -5.49
C GLY A 124 4.77 -8.84 -4.59
N GLY A 125 5.20 -7.82 -3.86
CA GLY A 125 4.31 -6.95 -3.06
C GLY A 125 3.47 -6.03 -3.95
N GLY A 126 2.26 -5.68 -3.51
CA GLY A 126 1.38 -4.75 -4.20
C GLY A 126 1.85 -3.29 -4.07
N GLY A 127 1.61 -2.48 -5.08
CA GLY A 127 1.78 -1.03 -5.00
C GLY A 127 0.63 -0.36 -4.24
N SER A 128 0.91 0.80 -3.64
CA SER A 128 -0.11 1.66 -3.03
C SER A 128 -0.36 2.88 -3.90
N PHE A 129 -1.62 3.30 -3.98
CA PHE A 129 -2.07 4.36 -4.89
C PHE A 129 -3.05 5.30 -4.19
N VAL A 130 -2.97 6.59 -4.50
CA VAL A 130 -3.94 7.60 -4.05
C VAL A 130 -4.46 8.39 -5.24
N TYR A 131 -5.79 8.48 -5.36
CA TYR A 131 -6.52 9.23 -6.39
C TYR A 131 -7.38 10.32 -5.75
N ARG A 132 -7.51 11.49 -6.39
CA ARG A 132 -8.30 12.61 -5.86
C ARG A 132 -9.81 12.39 -5.95
N ASN A 133 -10.28 11.75 -7.01
CA ASN A 133 -11.71 11.46 -7.19
C ASN A 133 -11.91 10.30 -8.18
N ALA A 134 -13.17 9.94 -8.41
CA ALA A 134 -13.53 8.86 -9.33
C ALA A 134 -13.24 9.15 -10.81
N THR A 135 -13.02 10.42 -11.17
CA THR A 135 -12.80 10.86 -12.55
C THR A 135 -11.34 11.08 -12.90
N ASP A 136 -10.45 11.10 -11.90
CA ASP A 136 -9.03 11.25 -12.17
C ASP A 136 -8.48 9.98 -12.83
N THR A 137 -7.92 10.17 -14.00
CA THR A 137 -7.32 9.09 -14.80
C THR A 137 -5.99 8.63 -14.20
N TYR A 138 -5.32 9.50 -13.43
CA TYR A 138 -4.01 9.25 -12.87
C TYR A 138 -4.01 9.42 -11.35
N PRO A 139 -3.26 8.56 -10.62
CA PRO A 139 -3.07 8.75 -9.18
C PRO A 139 -2.23 10.01 -8.91
N ILE A 140 -2.50 10.69 -7.80
CA ILE A 140 -1.69 11.82 -7.33
C ILE A 140 -0.43 11.36 -6.59
N CYS A 141 -0.43 10.14 -6.07
CA CYS A 141 0.72 9.55 -5.40
C CYS A 141 0.73 8.03 -5.61
N VAL A 142 1.91 7.47 -5.86
CA VAL A 142 2.11 6.04 -6.11
C VAL A 142 3.37 5.57 -5.39
N ALA A 143 3.28 4.44 -4.71
CA ALA A 143 4.42 3.73 -4.14
C ALA A 143 4.47 2.30 -4.67
N GLY A 144 5.54 1.93 -5.36
CA GLY A 144 5.73 0.59 -5.91
C GLY A 144 5.96 -0.45 -4.82
N GLY A 145 5.45 -1.66 -5.02
CA GLY A 145 5.70 -2.80 -4.15
C GLY A 145 7.10 -3.39 -4.33
N GLY A 146 7.56 -4.15 -3.37
CA GLY A 146 8.85 -4.86 -3.40
C GLY A 146 8.80 -6.16 -4.19
N GLY A 147 9.93 -6.60 -4.71
CA GLY A 147 10.07 -7.87 -5.40
C GLY A 147 10.02 -9.07 -4.43
N SER A 148 9.70 -10.24 -4.97
CA SER A 148 9.79 -11.51 -4.25
C SER A 148 11.23 -12.03 -4.18
N ILE A 149 11.49 -12.93 -3.25
CA ILE A 149 12.73 -13.72 -3.22
C ILE A 149 12.45 -15.12 -3.74
N ASN A 150 13.25 -15.54 -4.72
CA ASN A 150 13.25 -16.91 -5.21
C ASN A 150 14.34 -17.71 -4.49
N ALA A 151 13.96 -18.77 -3.78
CA ALA A 151 14.90 -19.59 -3.03
C ALA A 151 15.89 -20.41 -3.90
N TRP A 152 15.59 -20.59 -5.19
CA TRP A 152 16.49 -21.35 -6.08
C TRP A 152 17.82 -20.63 -6.34
N ALA A 153 17.86 -19.32 -6.15
CA ALA A 153 19.09 -18.55 -6.38
C ALA A 153 20.18 -18.78 -5.33
N ASN A 154 19.89 -19.48 -4.23
CA ASN A 154 20.77 -19.48 -3.08
C ASN A 154 21.51 -20.78 -2.80
N THR A 155 21.09 -21.91 -3.35
CA THR A 155 21.70 -23.21 -2.95
C THR A 155 23.02 -23.53 -3.64
N SER A 156 23.37 -22.83 -4.71
CA SER A 156 24.57 -23.12 -5.51
C SER A 156 25.76 -22.21 -5.20
N LEU A 157 25.57 -21.09 -4.49
CA LEU A 157 26.62 -20.08 -4.36
C LEU A 157 27.17 -19.88 -2.94
N GLY A 158 26.70 -20.59 -1.95
CA GLY A 158 27.26 -20.54 -0.59
C GLY A 158 27.22 -19.16 0.08
N ASN A 159 26.46 -18.22 -0.44
CA ASN A 159 26.39 -16.87 0.07
C ASN A 159 25.19 -16.65 1.00
N PRO A 160 25.38 -16.00 2.15
CA PRO A 160 24.31 -15.65 3.05
C PRO A 160 23.33 -14.65 2.39
N PRO A 161 22.05 -14.66 2.78
CA PRO A 161 20.96 -13.92 2.13
C PRO A 161 21.10 -12.40 2.15
N ASN A 162 22.02 -11.84 2.90
CA ASN A 162 22.30 -10.41 2.98
C ASN A 162 23.26 -9.88 1.91
N GLN A 163 23.72 -10.70 0.96
CA GLN A 163 24.58 -10.26 -0.14
C GLN A 163 23.84 -9.97 -1.45
N TYR A 164 22.53 -10.06 -1.50
CA TYR A 164 21.77 -9.59 -2.67
C TYR A 164 21.63 -8.07 -2.65
N THR A 165 22.76 -7.39 -2.68
CA THR A 165 22.81 -5.98 -3.01
C THR A 165 22.68 -5.85 -4.53
N HIS A 166 21.53 -5.35 -4.99
CA HIS A 166 21.40 -4.65 -6.26
C HIS A 166 21.71 -5.37 -7.57
N GLY A 167 21.41 -6.63 -7.71
CA GLY A 167 21.65 -7.19 -9.06
C GLY A 167 20.37 -7.53 -9.70
N ALA A 168 19.51 -7.98 -9.94
CA ALA A 168 18.34 -8.28 -10.75
C ALA A 168 16.99 -8.20 -9.99
N TRP A 169 17.02 -7.98 -8.69
CA TRP A 169 15.85 -7.99 -7.82
C TRP A 169 15.81 -6.65 -7.08
N THR A 170 15.15 -5.69 -7.66
CA THR A 170 15.13 -4.33 -7.12
C THR A 170 14.04 -4.15 -6.09
N ASP A 171 14.37 -3.47 -4.99
CA ASP A 171 13.38 -2.78 -4.18
C ASP A 171 12.49 -1.92 -5.08
N GLY A 172 11.23 -1.73 -4.70
CA GLY A 172 10.33 -0.88 -5.45
C GLY A 172 10.99 0.46 -5.77
N GLN A 173 10.99 0.86 -7.04
CA GLN A 173 11.57 2.13 -7.45
C GLN A 173 10.51 3.21 -7.53
N SER A 174 10.87 4.42 -7.11
CA SER A 174 10.02 5.59 -7.30
C SER A 174 9.89 5.88 -8.79
N GLY A 175 8.66 5.98 -9.28
CA GLY A 175 8.40 6.53 -10.60
C GLY A 175 8.78 8.02 -10.62
N THR A 176 9.64 8.43 -11.52
CA THR A 176 9.86 9.84 -11.79
C THR A 176 8.77 10.34 -12.72
N SER A 177 8.04 11.39 -12.31
CA SER A 177 7.14 12.20 -13.14
C SER A 177 6.31 11.42 -14.17
N GLY A 178 5.31 10.67 -13.73
CA GLY A 178 4.33 10.03 -14.61
C GLY A 178 4.81 8.83 -15.42
N GLY A 179 6.02 8.37 -15.23
CA GLY A 179 6.47 7.05 -15.69
C GLY A 179 6.01 6.00 -14.69
N GLY A 180 5.09 5.11 -15.09
CA GLY A 180 4.72 3.98 -14.27
C GLY A 180 5.95 3.18 -13.85
N ALA A 181 5.85 2.46 -12.73
CA ALA A 181 6.89 1.57 -12.25
C ALA A 181 7.45 0.74 -13.41
N GLN A 182 8.75 0.83 -13.64
CA GLN A 182 9.38 0.02 -14.68
C GLN A 182 9.18 -1.45 -14.32
N ASN A 183 8.69 -2.23 -15.28
CA ASN A 183 8.53 -3.66 -15.16
C ASN A 183 9.82 -4.28 -14.62
N GLY A 184 9.75 -4.88 -13.45
CA GLY A 184 10.73 -5.86 -13.05
C GLY A 184 10.77 -6.91 -14.15
N SER A 185 11.94 -7.16 -14.74
CA SER A 185 12.13 -8.17 -15.77
C SER A 185 11.77 -9.54 -15.16
N GLY A 186 10.53 -9.98 -15.38
CA GLY A 186 10.16 -11.35 -15.08
C GLY A 186 10.92 -12.26 -16.03
N TYR A 187 11.81 -13.09 -15.51
CA TYR A 187 12.34 -14.21 -16.25
C TYR A 187 11.17 -15.21 -16.43
N ALA A 188 10.62 -15.27 -17.62
CA ALA A 188 9.83 -16.42 -18.03
C ALA A 188 10.82 -17.58 -18.24
N SER A 189 10.79 -18.57 -17.36
CA SER A 189 11.42 -19.86 -17.64
C SER A 189 10.60 -20.59 -18.67
N SER A 190 11.18 -20.83 -19.83
CA SER A 190 10.72 -21.81 -20.81
C SER A 190 10.81 -23.24 -20.25
#